data_f110221a38ebd20b178f024be0bacc8c
#
_entry.id   f110221a38ebd20b178f024be0bacc8c
#
_cell.length_a   1.000
_cell.length_b   1.000
_cell.length_c   1.000
_cell.angle_alpha   90.00
_cell.angle_beta   90.00
_cell.angle_gamma   90.00
#
_symmetry.space_group_name_H-M   'P 1'
#
loop_
_entity.id
_entity.type
_entity.pdbx_description
1 polymer ?
#
loop_
_entity_poly.entity_id
_entity_poly.type
_entity_poly.pdbx_seq_one_letter_code
_entity_poly.pdbx_strand_id
1 'polypeptide(L)'
;MDLRVKKTRTNIINAFLTLRSKKPLERITVKELSNAAQINKATFYLHYKDIYDLSETLENELFENVFNSIEHPDAVVSDPRIFVKELIEGFTANQTLIDIIFSNERRSILVDRIEKELKRFLFENHPEYESIAEINVLLTYSIKGGYYAFAENRECDESILVSVISDTAEYITKLIAKTDTEQ
;
A
#
# COMPACT_ATOMS: atom_id res chain seq x y z
N MET A 1 -19.17 -10.79 -15.28
CA MET A 1 -17.85 -10.78 -15.98
C MET A 1 -17.61 -12.17 -16.55
N ASP A 2 -17.30 -12.29 -17.85
CA ASP A 2 -17.10 -13.56 -18.55
C ASP A 2 -15.91 -14.34 -17.92
N LEU A 3 -16.11 -15.65 -17.66
CA LEU A 3 -15.10 -16.56 -17.09
C LEU A 3 -13.79 -16.57 -17.89
N ARG A 4 -13.92 -16.37 -19.22
CA ARG A 4 -12.79 -16.30 -20.14
C ARG A 4 -11.93 -15.06 -19.88
N VAL A 5 -12.56 -13.91 -19.65
CA VAL A 5 -11.88 -12.65 -19.34
C VAL A 5 -11.16 -12.75 -17.99
N LYS A 6 -11.82 -13.32 -16.97
CA LYS A 6 -11.18 -13.57 -15.65
C LYS A 6 -9.96 -14.45 -15.78
N LYS A 7 -10.05 -15.57 -16.49
CA LYS A 7 -8.93 -16.50 -16.68
C LYS A 7 -7.74 -15.82 -17.39
N THR A 8 -8.03 -15.05 -18.44
CA THR A 8 -7.00 -14.31 -19.18
C THR A 8 -6.30 -13.31 -18.27
N ARG A 9 -7.06 -12.53 -17.48
CA ARG A 9 -6.50 -11.58 -16.53
C ARG A 9 -5.59 -12.27 -15.50
N THR A 10 -6.04 -13.39 -14.93
CA THR A 10 -5.23 -14.18 -13.98
C THR A 10 -3.92 -14.67 -14.61
N ASN A 11 -3.96 -15.15 -15.87
CA ASN A 11 -2.75 -15.59 -16.57
C ASN A 11 -1.77 -14.42 -16.78
N ILE A 12 -2.26 -13.23 -17.16
CA ILE A 12 -1.44 -12.02 -17.32
C ILE A 12 -0.76 -11.66 -15.99
N ILE A 13 -1.52 -11.61 -14.90
CA ILE A 13 -1.01 -11.26 -13.56
C ILE A 13 0.05 -12.26 -13.11
N ASN A 14 -0.21 -13.56 -13.21
CA ASN A 14 0.74 -14.60 -12.79
C ASN A 14 2.05 -14.54 -13.61
N ALA A 15 1.95 -14.31 -14.92
CA ALA A 15 3.11 -14.12 -15.77
C ALA A 15 3.90 -12.86 -15.40
N PHE A 16 3.19 -11.76 -15.12
CA PHE A 16 3.82 -10.51 -14.66
C PHE A 16 4.56 -10.69 -13.35
N LEU A 17 3.93 -11.25 -12.32
CA LEU A 17 4.56 -11.48 -11.01
C LEU A 17 5.76 -12.41 -11.14
N THR A 18 5.68 -13.46 -11.97
CA THR A 18 6.80 -14.36 -12.24
C THR A 18 7.98 -13.65 -12.92
N LEU A 19 7.72 -12.73 -13.84
CA LEU A 19 8.78 -11.95 -14.49
C LEU A 19 9.33 -10.89 -13.54
N ARG A 20 8.46 -10.22 -12.80
CA ARG A 20 8.82 -9.14 -11.88
C ARG A 20 9.69 -9.63 -10.71
N SER A 21 9.47 -10.86 -10.23
CA SER A 21 10.32 -11.47 -9.20
C SER A 21 11.77 -11.72 -9.67
N LYS A 22 12.03 -11.70 -10.99
CA LYS A 22 13.34 -12.02 -11.58
C LYS A 22 14.07 -10.80 -12.13
N LYS A 23 13.34 -9.72 -12.43
CA LYS A 23 13.94 -8.54 -13.07
C LYS A 23 13.13 -7.26 -12.81
N PRO A 24 13.76 -6.07 -12.94
CA PRO A 24 13.11 -4.79 -12.74
C PRO A 24 12.00 -4.54 -13.78
N LEU A 25 11.02 -3.72 -13.39
CA LEU A 25 9.81 -3.41 -14.18
C LEU A 25 10.16 -2.94 -15.60
N GLU A 26 11.15 -2.07 -15.72
CA GLU A 26 11.61 -1.41 -16.95
C GLU A 26 12.17 -2.40 -17.99
N ARG A 27 12.53 -3.62 -17.55
CA ARG A 27 13.05 -4.67 -18.43
C ARG A 27 12.00 -5.70 -18.84
N ILE A 28 10.75 -5.54 -18.37
CA ILE A 28 9.65 -6.41 -18.76
C ILE A 28 9.01 -5.87 -20.03
N THR A 29 8.87 -6.70 -21.06
CA THR A 29 8.24 -6.32 -22.33
C THR A 29 6.88 -7.01 -22.50
N VAL A 30 5.94 -6.33 -23.17
CA VAL A 30 4.63 -6.92 -23.51
C VAL A 30 4.80 -8.23 -24.32
N LYS A 31 5.83 -8.33 -25.21
CA LYS A 31 6.12 -9.55 -25.97
C LYS A 31 6.42 -10.74 -25.07
N GLU A 32 7.31 -10.54 -24.12
CA GLU A 32 7.73 -11.57 -23.19
C GLU A 32 6.61 -11.98 -22.24
N LEU A 33 5.89 -10.99 -21.68
CA LEU A 33 4.75 -11.23 -20.81
C LEU A 33 3.65 -11.99 -21.54
N SER A 34 3.30 -11.58 -22.77
CA SER A 34 2.27 -12.26 -23.55
C SER A 34 2.63 -13.72 -23.84
N ASN A 35 3.91 -14.00 -24.15
CA ASN A 35 4.38 -15.36 -24.34
C ASN A 35 4.28 -16.19 -23.04
N ALA A 36 4.69 -15.62 -21.89
CA ALA A 36 4.61 -16.29 -20.59
C ALA A 36 3.15 -16.54 -20.16
N ALA A 37 2.23 -15.61 -20.45
CA ALA A 37 0.81 -15.74 -20.18
C ALA A 37 0.05 -16.61 -21.20
N GLN A 38 0.74 -17.10 -22.26
CA GLN A 38 0.15 -17.87 -23.37
C GLN A 38 -1.00 -17.14 -24.06
N ILE A 39 -0.83 -15.84 -24.32
CA ILE A 39 -1.78 -14.98 -25.06
C ILE A 39 -1.05 -14.26 -26.20
N ASN A 40 -1.81 -13.70 -27.14
CA ASN A 40 -1.23 -12.77 -28.10
C ASN A 40 -1.19 -11.33 -27.55
N LYS A 41 -0.35 -10.47 -28.17
CA LYS A 41 -0.22 -9.08 -27.75
C LYS A 41 -1.54 -8.29 -27.83
N ALA A 42 -2.37 -8.57 -28.83
CA ALA A 42 -3.67 -7.90 -28.99
C ALA A 42 -4.57 -8.20 -27.78
N THR A 43 -4.54 -9.43 -27.26
CA THR A 43 -5.26 -9.79 -26.04
C THR A 43 -4.74 -9.04 -24.81
N PHE A 44 -3.42 -8.85 -24.69
CA PHE A 44 -2.86 -8.02 -23.62
C PHE A 44 -3.41 -6.58 -23.67
N TYR A 45 -3.39 -5.97 -24.84
CA TYR A 45 -3.85 -4.59 -25.04
C TYR A 45 -5.37 -4.38 -24.87
N LEU A 46 -6.17 -5.46 -24.82
CA LEU A 46 -7.57 -5.40 -24.41
C LEU A 46 -7.72 -5.21 -22.88
N HIS A 47 -6.69 -5.54 -22.10
CA HIS A 47 -6.72 -5.47 -20.64
C HIS A 47 -5.91 -4.30 -20.08
N TYR A 48 -4.75 -3.99 -20.68
CA TYR A 48 -3.79 -3.01 -20.18
C TYR A 48 -3.14 -2.24 -21.32
N LYS A 49 -2.87 -0.96 -21.09
CA LYS A 49 -2.20 -0.09 -22.09
C LYS A 49 -0.75 -0.49 -22.32
N ASP A 50 -0.05 -0.80 -21.23
CA ASP A 50 1.34 -1.23 -21.22
C ASP A 50 1.69 -1.95 -19.89
N ILE A 51 2.98 -2.23 -19.67
CA ILE A 51 3.47 -2.90 -18.46
C ILE A 51 3.33 -2.03 -17.22
N TYR A 52 3.43 -0.70 -17.36
CA TYR A 52 3.30 0.23 -16.25
C TYR A 52 1.85 0.34 -15.80
N ASP A 53 0.90 0.39 -16.73
CA ASP A 53 -0.55 0.37 -16.45
C ASP A 53 -0.96 -0.92 -15.70
N LEU A 54 -0.39 -2.08 -16.09
CA LEU A 54 -0.57 -3.33 -15.35
C LEU A 54 0.01 -3.24 -13.93
N SER A 55 1.22 -2.71 -13.77
CA SER A 55 1.85 -2.53 -12.44
C SER A 55 1.02 -1.61 -11.55
N GLU A 56 0.61 -0.46 -12.07
CA GLU A 56 -0.23 0.52 -11.35
C GLU A 56 -1.58 -0.07 -10.96
N THR A 57 -2.20 -0.86 -11.84
CA THR A 57 -3.45 -1.57 -11.52
C THR A 57 -3.27 -2.51 -10.34
N LEU A 58 -2.18 -3.29 -10.31
CA LEU A 58 -1.90 -4.21 -9.22
C LEU A 58 -1.52 -3.49 -7.91
N GLU A 59 -0.81 -2.37 -8.02
CA GLU A 59 -0.51 -1.50 -6.89
C GLU A 59 -1.81 -0.95 -6.27
N ASN A 60 -2.75 -0.46 -7.09
CA ASN A 60 -4.04 0.04 -6.63
C ASN A 60 -4.86 -1.08 -5.96
N GLU A 61 -4.97 -2.25 -6.58
CA GLU A 61 -5.68 -3.40 -6.02
C GLU A 61 -5.08 -3.87 -4.69
N LEU A 62 -3.74 -3.82 -4.54
CA LEU A 62 -3.08 -4.12 -3.29
C LEU A 62 -3.54 -3.16 -2.18
N PHE A 63 -3.49 -1.86 -2.42
CA PHE A 63 -3.93 -0.86 -1.44
C PHE A 63 -5.42 -0.97 -1.14
N GLU A 64 -6.27 -1.16 -2.16
CA GLU A 64 -7.70 -1.42 -1.94
C GLU A 64 -7.93 -2.63 -1.04
N ASN A 65 -7.20 -3.73 -1.26
CA ASN A 65 -7.32 -4.93 -0.43
C ASN A 65 -6.89 -4.69 1.01
N VAL A 66 -5.78 -3.97 1.23
CA VAL A 66 -5.30 -3.62 2.58
C VAL A 66 -6.33 -2.74 3.30
N PHE A 67 -6.79 -1.65 2.68
CA PHE A 67 -7.75 -0.74 3.32
C PHE A 67 -9.12 -1.40 3.53
N ASN A 68 -9.58 -2.27 2.62
CA ASN A 68 -10.81 -3.03 2.78
C ASN A 68 -10.72 -4.13 3.85
N SER A 69 -9.52 -4.52 4.29
CA SER A 69 -9.33 -5.48 5.40
C SER A 69 -9.37 -4.83 6.78
N ILE A 70 -9.39 -3.50 6.86
CA ILE A 70 -9.51 -2.76 8.12
C ILE A 70 -10.96 -2.89 8.62
N GLU A 71 -11.14 -3.52 9.76
CA GLU A 71 -12.46 -3.77 10.36
C GLU A 71 -13.00 -2.53 11.09
N HIS A 72 -12.09 -1.70 11.62
CA HIS A 72 -12.44 -0.50 12.40
C HIS A 72 -11.88 0.77 11.76
N PRO A 73 -12.41 1.22 10.59
CA PRO A 73 -11.87 2.39 9.89
C PRO A 73 -11.96 3.69 10.71
N ASP A 74 -13.01 3.86 11.53
CA ASP A 74 -13.18 5.04 12.39
C ASP A 74 -12.14 5.08 13.53
N ALA A 75 -11.45 3.96 13.80
CA ALA A 75 -10.41 3.89 14.81
C ALA A 75 -9.14 4.70 14.45
N VAL A 76 -9.01 5.17 13.21
CA VAL A 76 -7.89 6.01 12.79
C VAL A 76 -7.68 7.24 13.70
N VAL A 77 -8.74 7.78 14.28
CA VAL A 77 -8.71 8.89 15.22
C VAL A 77 -9.12 8.46 16.64
N SER A 78 -10.17 7.62 16.77
CA SER A 78 -10.74 7.25 18.07
C SER A 78 -9.93 6.24 18.85
N ASP A 79 -9.27 5.28 18.16
CA ASP A 79 -8.35 4.29 18.74
C ASP A 79 -7.23 3.93 17.74
N PRO A 80 -6.21 4.80 17.60
CA PRO A 80 -5.13 4.60 16.63
C PRO A 80 -4.36 3.29 16.81
N ARG A 81 -4.38 2.69 18.01
CA ARG A 81 -3.73 1.41 18.27
C ARG A 81 -4.39 0.28 17.50
N ILE A 82 -5.72 0.21 17.51
CA ILE A 82 -6.49 -0.77 16.75
C ILE A 82 -6.24 -0.56 15.27
N PHE A 83 -6.39 0.68 14.78
CA PHE A 83 -6.21 1.00 13.36
C PHE A 83 -4.82 0.62 12.84
N VAL A 84 -3.75 1.01 13.55
CA VAL A 84 -2.36 0.71 13.16
C VAL A 84 -2.09 -0.79 13.17
N LYS A 85 -2.61 -1.53 14.16
CA LYS A 85 -2.50 -2.98 14.21
C LYS A 85 -3.13 -3.63 12.98
N GLU A 86 -4.39 -3.30 12.67
CA GLU A 86 -5.11 -3.84 11.50
C GLU A 86 -4.41 -3.46 10.19
N LEU A 87 -3.88 -2.24 10.10
CA LEU A 87 -3.10 -1.79 8.95
C LEU A 87 -1.84 -2.63 8.75
N ILE A 88 -1.07 -2.89 9.82
CA ILE A 88 0.14 -3.72 9.77
C ILE A 88 -0.22 -5.16 9.37
N GLU A 89 -1.28 -5.73 9.95
CA GLU A 89 -1.79 -7.07 9.61
C GLU A 89 -2.17 -7.14 8.13
N GLY A 90 -2.88 -6.14 7.60
CA GLY A 90 -3.24 -6.04 6.18
C GLY A 90 -2.03 -6.01 5.26
N PHE A 91 -0.99 -5.23 5.58
CA PHE A 91 0.25 -5.19 4.82
C PHE A 91 1.04 -6.50 4.95
N THR A 92 1.12 -7.09 6.14
CA THR A 92 1.81 -8.37 6.39
C THR A 92 1.16 -9.52 5.61
N ALA A 93 -0.16 -9.57 5.57
CA ALA A 93 -0.89 -10.56 4.77
C ALA A 93 -0.61 -10.48 3.26
N ASN A 94 -0.20 -9.31 2.77
CA ASN A 94 0.15 -9.07 1.37
C ASN A 94 1.66 -8.97 1.11
N GLN A 95 2.51 -9.34 2.08
CA GLN A 95 3.96 -9.11 2.04
C GLN A 95 4.64 -9.65 0.78
N THR A 96 4.30 -10.87 0.35
CA THR A 96 4.89 -11.47 -0.86
C THR A 96 4.61 -10.64 -2.11
N LEU A 97 3.40 -10.13 -2.25
CA LEU A 97 3.02 -9.28 -3.37
C LEU A 97 3.75 -7.94 -3.33
N ILE A 98 3.85 -7.34 -2.15
CA ILE A 98 4.59 -6.10 -1.89
C ILE A 98 6.06 -6.25 -2.28
N ASP A 99 6.72 -7.32 -1.83
CA ASP A 99 8.13 -7.58 -2.12
C ASP A 99 8.39 -7.79 -3.62
N ILE A 100 7.44 -8.29 -4.38
CA ILE A 100 7.54 -8.43 -5.83
C ILE A 100 7.32 -7.08 -6.53
N ILE A 101 6.22 -6.39 -6.24
CA ILE A 101 5.82 -5.16 -6.94
C ILE A 101 6.77 -4.01 -6.61
N PHE A 102 7.11 -3.83 -5.33
CA PHE A 102 7.96 -2.76 -4.83
C PHE A 102 9.41 -3.20 -4.55
N SER A 103 9.90 -4.19 -5.29
CA SER A 103 11.29 -4.64 -5.16
C SER A 103 12.30 -3.57 -5.61
N ASN A 104 13.52 -3.64 -5.07
CA ASN A 104 14.66 -2.77 -5.38
C ASN A 104 14.37 -1.27 -5.09
N GLU A 105 14.68 -0.40 -6.02
CA GLU A 105 14.55 1.06 -5.90
C GLU A 105 13.09 1.56 -5.71
N ARG A 106 12.10 0.70 -5.91
CA ARG A 106 10.68 1.06 -5.75
C ARG A 106 10.17 1.03 -4.29
N ARG A 107 11.02 0.72 -3.31
CA ARG A 107 10.63 0.79 -1.88
C ARG A 107 10.31 2.21 -1.42
N SER A 108 10.99 3.22 -1.95
CA SER A 108 10.64 4.63 -1.69
C SER A 108 9.25 4.98 -2.22
N ILE A 109 8.90 4.45 -3.38
CA ILE A 109 7.55 4.62 -3.97
C ILE A 109 6.48 3.99 -3.07
N LEU A 110 6.76 2.85 -2.46
CA LEU A 110 5.83 2.21 -1.52
C LEU A 110 5.52 3.13 -0.33
N VAL A 111 6.54 3.67 0.33
CA VAL A 111 6.32 4.51 1.52
C VAL A 111 5.61 5.82 1.18
N ASP A 112 5.94 6.43 0.05
CA ASP A 112 5.23 7.63 -0.43
C ASP A 112 3.77 7.33 -0.78
N ARG A 113 3.52 6.13 -1.32
CA ARG A 113 2.17 5.68 -1.62
C ARG A 113 1.37 5.39 -0.33
N ILE A 114 1.97 4.74 0.67
CA ILE A 114 1.36 4.52 1.98
C ILE A 114 0.98 5.87 2.60
N GLU A 115 1.87 6.86 2.60
CA GLU A 115 1.58 8.20 3.12
C GLU A 115 0.39 8.82 2.39
N LYS A 116 0.41 8.80 1.06
CA LYS A 116 -0.65 9.38 0.23
C LYS A 116 -2.02 8.75 0.53
N GLU A 117 -2.09 7.42 0.56
CA GLU A 117 -3.36 6.70 0.75
C GLU A 117 -3.88 6.87 2.19
N LEU A 118 -3.00 6.86 3.21
CA LEU A 118 -3.41 7.10 4.60
C LEU A 118 -3.88 8.54 4.82
N LYS A 119 -3.20 9.54 4.24
CA LYS A 119 -3.67 10.93 4.30
C LYS A 119 -5.00 11.09 3.59
N ARG A 120 -5.16 10.51 2.39
CA ARG A 120 -6.45 10.52 1.68
C ARG A 120 -7.55 9.92 2.54
N PHE A 121 -7.33 8.73 3.12
CA PHE A 121 -8.29 8.05 3.98
C PHE A 121 -8.70 8.90 5.19
N LEU A 122 -7.74 9.57 5.85
CA LEU A 122 -8.03 10.45 6.97
C LEU A 122 -8.80 11.71 6.53
N PHE A 123 -8.37 12.37 5.45
CA PHE A 123 -8.96 13.63 4.99
C PHE A 123 -10.34 13.46 4.34
N GLU A 124 -10.68 12.27 3.83
CA GLU A 124 -12.05 11.97 3.40
C GLU A 124 -13.05 12.04 4.57
N ASN A 125 -12.62 11.72 5.80
CA ASN A 125 -13.45 11.77 7.00
C ASN A 125 -13.24 13.04 7.83
N HIS A 126 -12.08 13.68 7.71
CA HIS A 126 -11.65 14.88 8.44
C HIS A 126 -11.04 15.90 7.47
N PRO A 127 -11.86 16.50 6.57
CA PRO A 127 -11.35 17.41 5.54
C PRO A 127 -10.71 18.68 6.11
N GLU A 128 -11.11 19.09 7.33
CA GLU A 128 -10.51 20.21 8.06
C GLU A 128 -9.01 20.03 8.31
N TYR A 129 -8.53 18.80 8.45
CA TYR A 129 -7.12 18.49 8.72
C TYR A 129 -6.20 18.71 7.52
N GLU A 130 -6.74 18.66 6.29
CA GLU A 130 -5.93 18.77 5.07
C GLU A 130 -5.20 20.11 4.97
N SER A 131 -5.82 21.19 5.43
CA SER A 131 -5.26 22.54 5.37
C SER A 131 -4.32 22.90 6.53
N ILE A 132 -4.25 22.08 7.58
CA ILE A 132 -3.44 22.36 8.78
C ILE A 132 -2.04 21.82 8.61
N ALA A 133 -1.05 22.71 8.48
CA ALA A 133 0.34 22.38 8.21
C ALA A 133 0.95 21.47 9.29
N GLU A 134 0.68 21.73 10.56
CA GLU A 134 1.15 20.97 11.70
C GLU A 134 0.67 19.51 11.66
N ILE A 135 -0.60 19.31 11.33
CA ILE A 135 -1.19 17.97 11.19
C ILE A 135 -0.51 17.22 10.03
N ASN A 136 -0.29 17.88 8.91
CA ASN A 136 0.41 17.28 7.77
C ASN A 136 1.84 16.84 8.12
N VAL A 137 2.58 17.63 8.90
CA VAL A 137 3.93 17.29 9.39
C VAL A 137 3.87 16.09 10.33
N LEU A 138 2.95 16.09 11.31
CA LEU A 138 2.77 14.99 12.27
C LEU A 138 2.39 13.68 11.58
N LEU A 139 1.50 13.73 10.60
CA LEU A 139 1.12 12.55 9.81
C LEU A 139 2.28 12.01 9.01
N THR A 140 3.03 12.87 8.29
CA THR A 140 4.23 12.44 7.55
C THR A 140 5.24 11.76 8.47
N TYR A 141 5.51 12.35 9.64
CA TYR A 141 6.42 11.80 10.64
C TYR A 141 5.94 10.43 11.14
N SER A 142 4.67 10.32 11.53
CA SER A 142 4.08 9.09 12.04
C SER A 142 4.11 7.97 10.99
N ILE A 143 3.65 8.26 9.79
CA ILE A 143 3.50 7.25 8.74
C ILE A 143 4.87 6.76 8.25
N LYS A 144 5.77 7.68 7.89
CA LYS A 144 7.12 7.30 7.41
C LYS A 144 7.95 6.70 8.53
N GLY A 145 7.89 7.27 9.74
CA GLY A 145 8.56 6.72 10.92
C GLY A 145 8.11 5.31 11.25
N GLY A 146 6.80 5.08 11.29
CA GLY A 146 6.20 3.76 11.54
C GLY A 146 6.60 2.74 10.47
N TYR A 147 6.55 3.13 9.18
CA TYR A 147 6.99 2.25 8.09
C TYR A 147 8.46 1.84 8.22
N TYR A 148 9.38 2.80 8.42
CA TYR A 148 10.80 2.47 8.55
C TYR A 148 11.12 1.73 9.84
N ALA A 149 10.45 2.06 10.96
CA ALA A 149 10.57 1.30 12.20
C ALA A 149 10.21 -0.18 12.00
N PHE A 150 9.12 -0.46 11.29
CA PHE A 150 8.72 -1.82 10.95
C PHE A 150 9.68 -2.49 9.95
N ALA A 151 10.02 -1.79 8.86
CA ALA A 151 10.79 -2.36 7.75
C ALA A 151 12.25 -2.69 8.12
N GLU A 152 12.86 -1.90 9.01
CA GLU A 152 14.27 -2.04 9.38
C GLU A 152 14.49 -2.93 10.62
N ASN A 153 13.42 -3.26 11.37
CA ASN A 153 13.51 -4.07 12.58
C ASN A 153 12.77 -5.41 12.48
N ARG A 154 12.64 -5.97 11.28
CA ARG A 154 11.89 -7.22 11.03
C ARG A 154 12.40 -8.45 11.78
N GLU A 155 13.60 -8.38 12.34
CA GLU A 155 14.17 -9.45 13.18
C GLU A 155 13.66 -9.39 14.63
N CYS A 156 13.02 -8.28 15.03
CA CYS A 156 12.38 -8.15 16.33
C CYS A 156 11.06 -8.93 16.37
N ASP A 157 10.63 -9.24 17.58
CA ASP A 157 9.28 -9.79 17.79
C ASP A 157 8.23 -8.82 17.24
N GLU A 158 7.35 -9.33 16.37
CA GLU A 158 6.31 -8.53 15.70
C GLU A 158 5.40 -7.84 16.71
N SER A 159 5.11 -8.49 17.85
CA SER A 159 4.28 -7.90 18.91
C SER A 159 4.90 -6.64 19.51
N ILE A 160 6.23 -6.60 19.63
CA ILE A 160 6.97 -5.43 20.11
C ILE A 160 6.87 -4.30 19.08
N LEU A 161 7.10 -4.61 17.80
CA LEU A 161 7.01 -3.62 16.72
C LEU A 161 5.62 -3.00 16.64
N VAL A 162 4.59 -3.85 16.62
CA VAL A 162 3.20 -3.41 16.58
C VAL A 162 2.87 -2.53 17.79
N SER A 163 3.27 -2.94 19.00
CA SER A 163 3.03 -2.15 20.23
C SER A 163 3.68 -0.78 20.15
N VAL A 164 4.98 -0.71 19.85
CA VAL A 164 5.72 0.57 19.82
C VAL A 164 5.18 1.52 18.76
N ILE A 165 4.88 1.01 17.56
CA ILE A 165 4.35 1.83 16.46
C ILE A 165 2.94 2.33 16.80
N SER A 166 2.09 1.46 17.36
CA SER A 166 0.72 1.81 17.75
C SER A 166 0.69 2.84 18.90
N ASP A 167 1.55 2.67 19.91
CA ASP A 167 1.66 3.62 21.02
C ASP A 167 2.14 4.98 20.53
N THR A 168 3.11 5.00 19.60
CA THR A 168 3.59 6.24 19.00
C THR A 168 2.51 6.94 18.19
N ALA A 169 1.73 6.18 17.40
CA ALA A 169 0.61 6.72 16.64
C ALA A 169 -0.46 7.34 17.56
N GLU A 170 -0.77 6.70 18.70
CA GLU A 170 -1.70 7.24 19.69
C GLU A 170 -1.21 8.58 20.29
N TYR A 171 0.09 8.69 20.60
CA TYR A 171 0.67 9.96 21.07
C TYR A 171 0.56 11.07 20.01
N ILE A 172 0.82 10.75 18.76
CA ILE A 172 0.73 11.73 17.66
C ILE A 172 -0.71 12.14 17.43
N THR A 173 -1.68 11.24 17.48
CA THR A 173 -3.11 11.58 17.39
C THR A 173 -3.56 12.51 18.53
N LYS A 174 -3.05 12.32 19.75
CA LYS A 174 -3.28 13.25 20.85
C LYS A 174 -2.71 14.64 20.61
N LEU A 175 -1.57 14.75 19.92
CA LEU A 175 -1.02 16.05 19.51
C LEU A 175 -1.88 16.70 18.43
N ILE A 176 -2.35 15.94 17.45
CA ILE A 176 -3.27 16.42 16.41
C ILE A 176 -4.55 17.00 17.03
N ALA A 177 -5.17 16.28 17.96
CA ALA A 177 -6.38 16.74 18.66
C ALA A 177 -6.18 18.04 19.46
N LYS A 178 -4.97 18.31 19.99
CA LYS A 178 -4.65 19.58 20.64
C LYS A 178 -4.52 20.73 19.65
N THR A 179 -3.88 20.47 18.50
CA THR A 179 -3.72 21.47 17.44
C THR A 179 -5.08 21.93 16.88
N ASP A 180 -6.04 21.01 16.76
CA ASP A 180 -7.41 21.31 16.31
C ASP A 180 -8.19 22.18 17.31
N THR A 181 -7.93 22.06 18.61
CA THR A 181 -8.63 22.82 19.67
C THR A 181 -8.06 24.23 19.89
N GLU A 182 -6.88 24.54 19.38
CA GLU A 182 -6.21 25.85 19.53
C GLU A 182 -6.45 26.80 18.35
N GLN A 183 -7.19 26.40 17.33
CA GLN A 183 -7.60 27.18 16.16
C GLN A 183 -9.08 27.58 16.25
#